data_ef4a043db80eda455b674cc7cd9be187
#
_entry.id   ef4a043db80eda455b674cc7cd9be187
#
_cell.length_a   1.000
_cell.length_b   1.000
_cell.length_c   1.000
_cell.angle_alpha   90.00
_cell.angle_beta   90.00
_cell.angle_gamma   90.00
#
_symmetry.space_group_name_H-M   'P 1'
#
loop_
_entity.id
_entity.type
_entity.pdbx_description
1 polymer ?
#
loop_
_entity_poly.entity_id
_entity_poly.type
_entity_poly.pdbx_seq_one_letter_code
_entity_poly.pdbx_strand_id
1 'polypeptide(L)'
;MHLRHAILLAVALAPTLARAQESYKIEVLKQAPPEALSGAIRGVLDAQGYRIVDDQGKSYAEIWLRKGTPAQGKPAGSKGAILFPVLKEGELLGALRFSGEGYDYRDQAIASGAYTLRYGLQPVNGDHLGVSTNRDYALLLPAAKDTAIAALPRQKLEEGSSESAGTSHPAILMLTSAPAAASSKGEPALVHDEEKSTWGAVIPLSLAVEGESAPVTLPVQLIVVGVAPT
;
A
#
# COMPACT_ATOMS: atom_id res chain seq x y z
N MET A 1 70.03 28.21 -5.62
CA MET A 1 69.60 26.88 -6.13
C MET A 1 68.31 26.48 -5.34
N HIS A 2 67.12 26.83 -5.90
CA HIS A 2 65.86 26.62 -5.22
C HIS A 2 65.14 25.37 -5.81
N LEU A 3 65.06 24.32 -5.02
CA LEU A 3 64.38 23.07 -5.34
C LEU A 3 62.87 23.25 -5.13
N ARG A 4 62.06 23.27 -6.22
CA ARG A 4 60.61 23.32 -6.18
C ARG A 4 60.08 21.91 -6.07
N HIS A 5 59.46 21.58 -4.92
CA HIS A 5 58.74 20.32 -4.74
C HIS A 5 57.35 20.48 -5.36
N ALA A 6 57.08 19.68 -6.39
CA ALA A 6 55.74 19.54 -6.96
C ALA A 6 55.00 18.45 -6.15
N ILE A 7 53.91 18.83 -5.49
CA ILE A 7 53.01 17.90 -4.83
C ILE A 7 51.97 17.44 -5.86
N LEU A 8 52.05 16.18 -6.26
CA LEU A 8 51.04 15.53 -7.07
C LEU A 8 49.84 15.14 -6.15
N LEU A 9 48.72 15.83 -6.36
CA LEU A 9 47.44 15.47 -5.68
C LEU A 9 46.79 14.36 -6.49
N ALA A 10 46.84 13.13 -5.98
CA ALA A 10 46.11 11.99 -6.55
C ALA A 10 44.64 12.08 -6.11
N VAL A 11 43.76 12.45 -7.04
CA VAL A 11 42.29 12.36 -6.82
C VAL A 11 41.87 10.91 -6.99
N ALA A 12 41.57 10.22 -5.89
CA ALA A 12 41.02 8.90 -5.93
C ALA A 12 39.51 9.02 -6.32
N LEU A 13 39.19 8.62 -7.55
CA LEU A 13 37.79 8.40 -7.96
C LEU A 13 37.28 7.15 -7.25
N ALA A 14 36.49 7.33 -6.22
CA ALA A 14 35.71 6.22 -5.63
C ALA A 14 34.65 5.78 -6.64
N PRO A 15 34.58 4.47 -6.99
CA PRO A 15 33.49 3.99 -7.84
C PRO A 15 32.17 4.19 -7.08
N THR A 16 31.27 5.01 -7.60
CA THR A 16 29.85 5.02 -7.22
C THR A 16 29.28 3.67 -7.62
N LEU A 17 29.11 2.77 -6.65
CA LEU A 17 28.31 1.56 -6.82
C LEU A 17 26.89 2.03 -7.15
N ALA A 18 26.52 1.98 -8.42
CA ALA A 18 25.14 2.12 -8.84
C ALA A 18 24.36 1.00 -8.13
N ARG A 19 23.51 1.36 -7.17
CA ARG A 19 22.60 0.43 -6.52
C ARG A 19 21.72 -0.12 -7.64
N ALA A 20 21.76 -1.42 -7.87
CA ALA A 20 20.88 -2.06 -8.84
C ALA A 20 19.45 -1.66 -8.47
N GLN A 21 18.73 -1.10 -9.44
CA GLN A 21 17.35 -0.68 -9.24
C GLN A 21 16.54 -1.95 -9.00
N GLU A 22 16.00 -2.10 -7.79
CA GLU A 22 15.17 -3.25 -7.44
C GLU A 22 13.97 -3.29 -8.41
N SER A 23 13.72 -4.45 -8.99
CA SER A 23 12.63 -4.69 -9.93
C SER A 23 11.64 -5.64 -9.28
N TYR A 24 10.35 -5.33 -9.41
CA TYR A 24 9.27 -6.12 -8.82
C TYR A 24 8.29 -6.59 -9.89
N LYS A 25 7.61 -7.70 -9.63
CA LYS A 25 6.52 -8.24 -10.46
C LYS A 25 5.33 -8.59 -9.57
N ILE A 26 4.13 -8.59 -10.15
CA ILE A 26 2.92 -9.06 -9.50
C ILE A 26 2.47 -10.38 -10.13
N GLU A 27 2.08 -11.30 -9.29
CA GLU A 27 1.62 -12.64 -9.68
C GLU A 27 0.28 -12.94 -8.99
N VAL A 28 -0.53 -13.78 -9.65
CA VAL A 28 -1.74 -14.31 -9.01
C VAL A 28 -1.34 -15.36 -7.99
N LEU A 29 -1.81 -15.18 -6.75
CA LEU A 29 -1.56 -16.07 -5.62
C LEU A 29 -2.77 -16.97 -5.37
N LYS A 30 -2.65 -18.27 -5.68
CA LYS A 30 -3.69 -19.28 -5.43
C LYS A 30 -3.54 -19.89 -4.03
N GLN A 31 -3.49 -19.05 -3.01
CA GLN A 31 -3.40 -19.45 -1.61
C GLN A 31 -4.47 -18.73 -0.81
N ALA A 32 -5.03 -19.41 0.18
CA ALA A 32 -5.98 -18.83 1.11
C ALA A 32 -5.33 -17.70 1.94
N PRO A 33 -6.12 -16.74 2.43
CA PRO A 33 -5.64 -15.71 3.34
C PRO A 33 -4.95 -16.30 4.58
N PRO A 34 -3.94 -15.60 5.15
CA PRO A 34 -3.15 -16.09 6.28
C PRO A 34 -3.99 -16.52 7.49
N GLU A 35 -3.60 -17.61 8.15
CA GLU A 35 -4.26 -18.13 9.36
C GLU A 35 -4.17 -17.16 10.55
N ALA A 36 -3.20 -16.25 10.54
CA ALA A 36 -3.08 -15.19 11.55
C ALA A 36 -4.25 -14.21 11.56
N LEU A 37 -5.01 -14.12 10.46
CA LEU A 37 -6.27 -13.37 10.41
C LEU A 37 -7.37 -14.13 11.14
N SER A 38 -8.30 -13.41 11.77
CA SER A 38 -9.49 -14.02 12.36
C SER A 38 -10.32 -14.78 11.31
N GLY A 39 -11.00 -15.85 11.74
CA GLY A 39 -11.89 -16.62 10.86
C GLY A 39 -12.97 -15.76 10.18
N ALA A 40 -13.47 -14.75 10.90
CA ALA A 40 -14.45 -13.81 10.37
C ALA A 40 -13.89 -12.98 9.21
N ILE A 41 -12.68 -12.42 9.35
CA ILE A 41 -12.03 -11.66 8.28
C ILE A 41 -11.68 -12.58 7.12
N ARG A 42 -11.07 -13.75 7.36
CA ARG A 42 -10.75 -14.71 6.29
C ARG A 42 -11.97 -15.10 5.47
N GLY A 43 -13.12 -15.26 6.11
CA GLY A 43 -14.38 -15.63 5.45
C GLY A 43 -14.90 -14.62 4.43
N VAL A 44 -14.56 -13.34 4.58
CA VAL A 44 -14.96 -12.25 3.67
C VAL A 44 -13.88 -11.88 2.64
N LEU A 45 -12.68 -12.45 2.73
CA LEU A 45 -11.61 -12.24 1.74
C LEU A 45 -11.72 -13.25 0.59
N ASP A 46 -11.22 -12.85 -0.59
CA ASP A 46 -11.07 -13.75 -1.71
C ASP A 46 -10.08 -14.88 -1.38
N ALA A 47 -10.36 -16.07 -1.90
CA ALA A 47 -9.47 -17.22 -1.75
C ALA A 47 -8.20 -17.10 -2.61
N GLN A 48 -8.24 -16.23 -3.61
CA GLN A 48 -7.12 -15.88 -4.48
C GLN A 48 -6.63 -14.49 -4.11
N GLY A 49 -5.32 -14.35 -3.99
CA GLY A 49 -4.66 -13.08 -3.73
C GLY A 49 -3.70 -12.68 -4.85
N TYR A 50 -2.85 -11.74 -4.55
CA TYR A 50 -1.78 -11.24 -5.39
C TYR A 50 -0.47 -11.29 -4.62
N ARG A 51 0.61 -11.70 -5.29
CA ARG A 51 1.95 -11.72 -4.71
C ARG A 51 2.85 -10.75 -5.46
N ILE A 52 3.59 -9.95 -4.73
CA ILE A 52 4.63 -9.08 -5.26
C ILE A 52 5.96 -9.76 -4.97
N VAL A 53 6.73 -10.01 -6.00
CA VAL A 53 8.04 -10.66 -5.93
C VAL A 53 9.12 -9.72 -6.46
N ASP A 54 10.31 -9.81 -5.88
CA ASP A 54 11.51 -9.12 -6.36
C ASP A 54 12.09 -9.80 -7.62
N ASP A 55 13.19 -9.27 -8.14
CA ASP A 55 13.90 -9.79 -9.32
C ASP A 55 14.50 -11.19 -9.11
N GLN A 56 14.65 -11.62 -7.84
CA GLN A 56 15.10 -12.97 -7.47
C GLN A 56 13.93 -13.96 -7.30
N GLY A 57 12.69 -13.49 -7.47
CA GLY A 57 11.48 -14.30 -7.27
C GLY A 57 11.11 -14.48 -5.79
N LYS A 58 11.74 -13.73 -4.87
CA LYS A 58 11.40 -13.77 -3.46
C LYS A 58 10.14 -12.93 -3.21
N SER A 59 9.20 -13.47 -2.44
CA SER A 59 7.99 -12.75 -2.05
C SER A 59 8.34 -11.56 -1.14
N TYR A 60 7.95 -10.37 -1.56
CA TYR A 60 7.99 -9.16 -0.75
C TYR A 60 6.69 -8.99 0.04
N ALA A 61 5.56 -8.96 -0.68
CA ALA A 61 4.24 -8.79 -0.10
C ALA A 61 3.19 -9.63 -0.80
N GLU A 62 2.14 -9.98 -0.07
CA GLU A 62 0.97 -10.70 -0.58
C GLU A 62 -0.30 -9.97 -0.13
N ILE A 63 -1.30 -9.88 -1.02
CA ILE A 63 -2.51 -9.09 -0.82
C ILE A 63 -3.73 -9.96 -1.12
N TRP A 64 -4.73 -9.94 -0.23
CA TRP A 64 -6.05 -10.54 -0.45
C TRP A 64 -7.11 -9.47 -0.29
N LEU A 65 -8.00 -9.35 -1.27
CA LEU A 65 -9.05 -8.34 -1.28
C LEU A 65 -10.35 -8.86 -0.65
N ARG A 66 -11.16 -7.96 -0.13
CA ARG A 66 -12.50 -8.27 0.34
C ARG A 66 -13.43 -8.51 -0.86
N LYS A 67 -14.24 -9.59 -0.81
CA LYS A 67 -15.19 -9.98 -1.86
C LYS A 67 -16.28 -8.95 -2.16
N GLY A 68 -16.55 -8.04 -1.23
CA GLY A 68 -17.51 -6.97 -1.38
C GLY A 68 -17.30 -5.94 -0.28
N THR A 69 -16.49 -4.92 -0.57
CA THR A 69 -16.29 -3.77 0.33
C THR A 69 -17.54 -2.90 0.28
N PRO A 70 -18.21 -2.63 1.42
CA PRO A 70 -19.36 -1.73 1.45
C PRO A 70 -19.02 -0.37 0.86
N ALA A 71 -19.87 0.11 -0.03
CA ALA A 71 -19.70 1.40 -0.69
C ALA A 71 -20.98 2.23 -0.65
N GLN A 72 -20.86 3.55 -0.53
CA GLN A 72 -21.96 4.51 -0.45
C GLN A 72 -22.63 4.76 -1.81
N GLY A 73 -22.15 4.13 -2.87
CA GLY A 73 -22.65 4.25 -4.24
C GLY A 73 -21.69 3.65 -5.25
N LYS A 74 -22.03 3.78 -6.53
CA LYS A 74 -21.15 3.37 -7.64
C LYS A 74 -19.88 4.24 -7.68
N PRO A 75 -18.77 3.71 -8.24
CA PRO A 75 -17.57 4.51 -8.46
C PRO A 75 -17.91 5.85 -9.11
N ALA A 76 -17.42 6.92 -8.52
CA ALA A 76 -17.63 8.30 -8.97
C ALA A 76 -16.28 9.01 -9.05
N GLY A 77 -16.26 10.16 -9.72
CA GLY A 77 -15.07 11.01 -9.74
C GLY A 77 -14.66 11.50 -8.36
N SER A 78 -13.43 11.99 -8.24
CA SER A 78 -12.88 12.53 -7.00
C SER A 78 -13.73 13.69 -6.43
N LYS A 79 -13.72 13.83 -5.12
CA LYS A 79 -14.33 14.96 -4.40
C LYS A 79 -13.24 15.74 -3.69
N GLY A 80 -12.78 16.82 -4.29
CA GLY A 80 -11.61 17.56 -3.82
C GLY A 80 -10.38 16.65 -3.79
N ALA A 81 -9.69 16.57 -2.66
CA ALA A 81 -8.52 15.71 -2.44
C ALA A 81 -8.87 14.24 -2.14
N ILE A 82 -10.13 13.83 -2.16
CA ILE A 82 -10.56 12.45 -1.94
C ILE A 82 -10.80 11.79 -3.28
N LEU A 83 -10.03 10.76 -3.61
CA LEU A 83 -10.12 10.03 -4.87
C LEU A 83 -11.29 9.03 -4.88
N PHE A 84 -11.59 8.43 -3.74
CA PHE A 84 -12.58 7.36 -3.61
C PHE A 84 -13.71 7.74 -2.64
N PRO A 85 -14.53 8.77 -2.97
CA PRO A 85 -15.56 9.28 -2.05
C PRO A 85 -16.69 8.29 -1.76
N VAL A 86 -16.76 7.19 -2.48
CA VAL A 86 -17.72 6.10 -2.26
C VAL A 86 -17.30 5.16 -1.12
N LEU A 87 -16.02 5.17 -0.72
CA LEU A 87 -15.51 4.38 0.39
C LEU A 87 -15.70 5.14 1.71
N LYS A 88 -16.12 4.41 2.74
CA LYS A 88 -16.24 4.96 4.09
C LYS A 88 -14.96 4.67 4.88
N GLU A 89 -14.47 5.69 5.60
CA GLU A 89 -13.32 5.52 6.47
C GLU A 89 -13.54 4.38 7.48
N GLY A 90 -12.53 3.54 7.66
CA GLY A 90 -12.57 2.38 8.53
C GLY A 90 -12.97 1.08 7.84
N GLU A 91 -13.49 1.12 6.61
CA GLU A 91 -13.88 -0.10 5.90
C GLU A 91 -12.69 -1.02 5.64
N LEU A 92 -12.94 -2.32 5.80
CA LEU A 92 -11.98 -3.37 5.47
C LEU A 92 -11.88 -3.49 3.95
N LEU A 93 -10.70 -3.23 3.40
CA LEU A 93 -10.40 -3.40 1.98
C LEU A 93 -9.87 -4.81 1.67
N GLY A 94 -9.14 -5.38 2.64
CA GLY A 94 -8.46 -6.65 2.46
C GLY A 94 -7.47 -6.97 3.56
N ALA A 95 -6.47 -7.76 3.22
CA ALA A 95 -5.34 -8.08 4.06
C ALA A 95 -4.03 -8.05 3.26
N LEU A 96 -2.94 -7.81 3.96
CA LEU A 96 -1.59 -7.85 3.41
C LEU A 96 -0.69 -8.69 4.33
N ARG A 97 0.26 -9.43 3.74
CA ARG A 97 1.33 -10.11 4.46
C ARG A 97 2.67 -9.67 3.90
N PHE A 98 3.56 -9.18 4.76
CA PHE A 98 4.96 -9.02 4.42
C PHE A 98 5.71 -10.32 4.72
N SER A 99 6.48 -10.82 3.76
CA SER A 99 7.28 -12.06 3.92
C SER A 99 8.57 -11.84 4.70
N GLY A 100 9.09 -10.63 4.69
CA GLY A 100 10.20 -10.10 5.47
C GLY A 100 9.81 -8.77 6.09
N GLU A 101 10.78 -7.95 6.47
CA GLU A 101 10.53 -6.56 6.82
C GLU A 101 10.00 -5.80 5.60
N GLY A 102 8.92 -5.06 5.80
CA GLY A 102 8.34 -4.16 4.82
C GLY A 102 8.51 -2.70 5.26
N TYR A 103 8.08 -1.78 4.41
CA TYR A 103 8.07 -0.36 4.71
C TYR A 103 6.72 0.25 4.34
N ASP A 104 6.28 1.20 5.13
CA ASP A 104 5.12 1.98 4.80
C ASP A 104 5.48 3.20 3.91
N TYR A 105 4.48 3.97 3.48
CA TYR A 105 4.71 5.13 2.62
C TYR A 105 5.44 6.29 3.33
N ARG A 106 5.67 6.20 4.64
CA ARG A 106 6.41 7.17 5.47
C ARG A 106 7.81 6.67 5.85
N ASP A 107 8.30 5.61 5.22
CA ASP A 107 9.59 4.98 5.52
C ASP A 107 9.68 4.37 6.93
N GLN A 108 8.53 4.02 7.52
CA GLN A 108 8.50 3.32 8.79
C GLN A 108 8.65 1.81 8.53
N ALA A 109 9.57 1.16 9.23
CA ALA A 109 9.75 -0.28 9.14
C ALA A 109 8.52 -1.02 9.70
N ILE A 110 8.01 -1.98 8.93
CA ILE A 110 6.88 -2.83 9.30
C ILE A 110 7.40 -4.26 9.43
N ALA A 111 7.18 -4.88 10.58
CA ALA A 111 7.63 -6.24 10.81
C ALA A 111 7.00 -7.23 9.81
N SER A 112 7.71 -8.34 9.55
CA SER A 112 7.11 -9.45 8.81
C SER A 112 5.87 -9.96 9.52
N GLY A 113 4.81 -10.27 8.77
CA GLY A 113 3.56 -10.73 9.36
C GLY A 113 2.34 -10.34 8.53
N ALA A 114 1.15 -10.68 9.07
CA ALA A 114 -0.12 -10.40 8.44
C ALA A 114 -0.81 -9.19 9.08
N TYR A 115 -1.40 -8.39 8.23
CA TYR A 115 -2.10 -7.15 8.58
C TYR A 115 -3.44 -7.10 7.86
N THR A 116 -4.43 -6.46 8.44
CA THR A 116 -5.62 -6.01 7.71
C THR A 116 -5.33 -4.69 7.01
N LEU A 117 -5.95 -4.49 5.85
CA LEU A 117 -5.93 -3.24 5.09
C LEU A 117 -7.25 -2.53 5.30
N ARG A 118 -7.21 -1.33 5.88
CA ARG A 118 -8.40 -0.53 6.12
C ARG A 118 -8.30 0.83 5.44
N TYR A 119 -9.40 1.23 4.81
CA TYR A 119 -9.48 2.55 4.18
C TYR A 119 -9.42 3.67 5.19
N GLY A 120 -8.62 4.68 4.94
CA GLY A 120 -8.52 5.89 5.76
C GLY A 120 -8.24 7.13 4.94
N LEU A 121 -8.48 8.26 5.57
CA LEU A 121 -8.27 9.58 4.98
C LEU A 121 -7.28 10.37 5.82
N GLN A 122 -6.27 10.97 5.18
CA GLN A 122 -5.37 11.88 5.86
C GLN A 122 -6.16 13.03 6.50
N PRO A 123 -5.88 13.37 7.76
CA PRO A 123 -6.44 14.56 8.40
C PRO A 123 -6.13 15.83 7.59
N VAL A 124 -7.00 16.85 7.72
CA VAL A 124 -6.83 18.16 7.05
C VAL A 124 -6.55 19.28 8.05
N ASN A 125 -5.91 18.96 9.15
CA ASN A 125 -5.61 19.89 10.25
C ASN A 125 -4.16 19.75 10.71
N GLY A 126 -3.68 20.77 11.40
CA GLY A 126 -2.33 20.81 11.97
C GLY A 126 -1.24 20.54 10.92
N ASP A 127 -0.28 19.73 11.30
CA ASP A 127 0.90 19.41 10.48
C ASP A 127 0.60 18.56 9.23
N HIS A 128 -0.67 18.17 9.03
CA HIS A 128 -1.09 17.40 7.85
C HIS A 128 -1.53 18.30 6.68
N LEU A 129 -1.59 19.61 6.85
CA LEU A 129 -1.98 20.54 5.77
C LEU A 129 -0.93 20.54 4.66
N GLY A 130 -1.36 20.23 3.43
CA GLY A 130 -0.51 20.31 2.24
C GLY A 130 0.55 19.21 2.09
N VAL A 131 0.59 18.22 2.98
CA VAL A 131 1.56 17.11 2.94
C VAL A 131 1.31 16.15 1.77
N SER A 132 0.07 16.00 1.34
CA SER A 132 -0.29 15.14 0.20
C SER A 132 -1.37 15.79 -0.66
N THR A 133 -1.25 15.62 -1.98
CA THR A 133 -2.28 16.05 -2.94
C THR A 133 -3.58 15.26 -2.78
N ASN A 134 -3.48 13.98 -2.43
CA ASN A 134 -4.60 13.07 -2.20
C ASN A 134 -4.59 12.58 -0.77
N ARG A 135 -5.78 12.29 -0.24
CA ARG A 135 -5.95 11.94 1.17
C ARG A 135 -6.19 10.46 1.41
N ASP A 136 -6.26 9.65 0.37
CA ASP A 136 -6.69 8.26 0.42
C ASP A 136 -5.53 7.34 0.77
N TYR A 137 -5.69 6.54 1.83
CA TYR A 137 -4.69 5.58 2.30
C TYR A 137 -5.34 4.25 2.67
N ALA A 138 -4.55 3.18 2.61
CA ALA A 138 -4.81 1.94 3.32
C ALA A 138 -3.96 1.90 4.59
N LEU A 139 -4.60 1.76 5.74
CA LEU A 139 -3.94 1.60 7.03
C LEU A 139 -3.70 0.12 7.30
N LEU A 140 -2.50 -0.20 7.80
CA LEU A 140 -2.12 -1.54 8.21
C LEU A 140 -2.42 -1.72 9.70
N LEU A 141 -3.24 -2.72 10.06
CA LEU A 141 -3.48 -3.08 11.45
C LEU A 141 -3.03 -4.52 11.70
N PRO A 142 -2.37 -4.84 12.83
CA PRO A 142 -1.93 -6.20 13.11
C PRO A 142 -3.11 -7.19 13.06
N ALA A 143 -2.99 -8.27 12.28
CA ALA A 143 -4.05 -9.25 12.07
C ALA A 143 -4.60 -9.85 13.38
N ALA A 144 -3.73 -10.01 14.38
CA ALA A 144 -4.11 -10.55 15.69
C ALA A 144 -5.02 -9.61 16.51
N LYS A 145 -5.01 -8.31 16.21
CA LYS A 145 -5.77 -7.29 16.95
C LYS A 145 -7.01 -6.80 16.22
N ASP A 146 -6.98 -6.83 14.90
CA ASP A 146 -8.14 -6.45 14.08
C ASP A 146 -8.94 -7.68 13.67
N THR A 147 -10.06 -7.90 14.34
CA THR A 147 -10.96 -9.03 14.09
C THR A 147 -12.34 -8.61 13.54
N ALA A 148 -12.58 -7.31 13.37
CA ALA A 148 -13.87 -6.77 12.97
C ALA A 148 -14.06 -6.78 11.45
N ILE A 149 -15.23 -7.22 10.97
CA ILE A 149 -15.62 -7.07 9.56
C ILE A 149 -16.15 -5.65 9.29
N ALA A 150 -16.83 -5.06 10.27
CA ALA A 150 -17.41 -3.73 10.16
C ALA A 150 -16.34 -2.63 10.13
N ALA A 151 -16.73 -1.46 9.62
CA ALA A 151 -15.86 -0.28 9.64
C ALA A 151 -15.43 0.09 11.07
N LEU A 152 -14.16 0.39 11.25
CA LEU A 152 -13.62 0.84 12.52
C LEU A 152 -13.73 2.37 12.66
N PRO A 153 -14.02 2.89 13.86
CA PRO A 153 -13.91 4.32 14.10
C PRO A 153 -12.45 4.80 13.99
N ARG A 154 -12.26 6.05 13.59
CA ARG A 154 -10.96 6.67 13.33
C ARG A 154 -9.95 6.44 14.46
N GLN A 155 -10.32 6.64 15.70
CA GLN A 155 -9.41 6.46 16.83
C GLN A 155 -8.84 5.04 16.86
N LYS A 156 -9.67 4.01 16.69
CA LYS A 156 -9.19 2.61 16.66
C LYS A 156 -8.33 2.29 15.45
N LEU A 157 -8.59 2.96 14.31
CA LEU A 157 -7.74 2.85 13.13
C LEU A 157 -6.35 3.39 13.40
N GLU A 158 -6.25 4.61 13.92
CA GLU A 158 -4.99 5.29 14.19
C GLU A 158 -4.17 4.55 15.26
N GLU A 159 -4.81 4.17 16.37
CA GLU A 159 -4.17 3.37 17.44
C GLU A 159 -3.64 2.04 16.91
N GLY A 160 -4.49 1.23 16.24
CA GLY A 160 -4.10 -0.07 15.73
C GLY A 160 -3.03 0.02 14.63
N SER A 161 -3.10 1.04 13.77
CA SER A 161 -2.13 1.22 12.71
C SER A 161 -0.78 1.73 13.23
N SER A 162 -0.76 2.56 14.26
CA SER A 162 0.48 2.99 14.93
C SER A 162 1.24 1.82 15.55
N GLU A 163 0.52 0.83 16.08
CA GLU A 163 1.14 -0.41 16.58
C GLU A 163 1.86 -1.20 15.48
N SER A 164 1.34 -1.20 14.24
CA SER A 164 1.99 -1.88 13.12
C SER A 164 3.36 -1.29 12.78
N ALA A 165 3.51 0.02 12.92
CA ALA A 165 4.78 0.72 12.73
C ALA A 165 5.65 0.76 14.00
N GLY A 166 5.08 0.44 15.18
CA GLY A 166 5.79 0.59 16.45
C GLY A 166 6.13 2.04 16.80
N THR A 167 5.39 3.00 16.25
CA THR A 167 5.61 4.45 16.42
C THR A 167 4.32 5.15 16.84
N SER A 168 4.35 6.47 17.04
CA SER A 168 3.16 7.28 17.29
C SER A 168 2.37 7.60 16.00
N HIS A 169 2.90 7.22 14.84
CA HIS A 169 2.28 7.49 13.55
C HIS A 169 1.71 6.20 12.94
N PRO A 170 0.50 6.26 12.35
CA PRO A 170 -0.09 5.14 11.66
C PRO A 170 0.80 4.60 10.53
N ALA A 171 0.82 3.28 10.34
CA ALA A 171 1.40 2.60 9.20
C ALA A 171 0.46 2.73 8.00
N ILE A 172 0.89 3.39 6.93
CA ILE A 172 0.06 3.71 5.77
C ILE A 172 0.67 3.25 4.46
N LEU A 173 -0.17 2.77 3.55
CA LEU A 173 0.13 2.61 2.13
C LEU A 173 -0.75 3.58 1.34
N MET A 174 -0.18 4.36 0.44
CA MET A 174 -0.94 5.32 -0.33
C MET A 174 -1.87 4.64 -1.33
N LEU A 175 -3.13 5.09 -1.40
CA LEU A 175 -4.08 4.70 -2.43
C LEU A 175 -4.18 5.82 -3.47
N THR A 176 -4.00 5.46 -4.74
CA THR A 176 -4.12 6.39 -5.87
C THR A 176 -5.06 5.84 -6.94
N SER A 177 -5.44 6.69 -7.87
CA SER A 177 -6.19 6.25 -9.05
C SER A 177 -5.34 5.32 -9.90
N ALA A 178 -5.92 4.19 -10.30
CA ALA A 178 -5.25 3.28 -11.21
C ALA A 178 -5.03 3.95 -12.58
N PRO A 179 -3.83 3.85 -13.17
CA PRO A 179 -3.60 4.33 -14.53
C PRO A 179 -4.52 3.65 -15.53
N ALA A 180 -5.12 4.41 -16.44
CA ALA A 180 -6.10 3.88 -17.40
C ALA A 180 -5.57 2.68 -18.21
N ALA A 181 -4.31 2.73 -18.63
CA ALA A 181 -3.67 1.65 -19.40
C ALA A 181 -3.52 0.34 -18.61
N ALA A 182 -3.36 0.42 -17.28
CA ALA A 182 -3.24 -0.73 -16.41
C ALA A 182 -4.62 -1.28 -16.00
N SER A 183 -5.59 -0.39 -15.75
CA SER A 183 -6.94 -0.78 -15.32
C SER A 183 -7.80 -1.37 -16.43
N SER A 184 -7.51 -1.07 -17.71
CA SER A 184 -8.32 -1.52 -18.86
C SER A 184 -8.26 -3.03 -19.12
N LYS A 185 -7.24 -3.72 -18.60
CA LYS A 185 -7.03 -5.16 -18.82
C LYS A 185 -7.80 -6.03 -17.84
N GLY A 186 -8.33 -5.49 -16.74
CA GLY A 186 -9.01 -6.25 -15.69
C GLY A 186 -8.12 -7.23 -14.92
N GLU A 187 -6.83 -7.28 -15.25
CA GLU A 187 -5.82 -8.09 -14.59
C GLU A 187 -4.99 -7.24 -13.63
N PRO A 188 -4.46 -7.85 -12.56
CA PRO A 188 -3.55 -7.13 -11.67
C PRO A 188 -2.29 -6.69 -12.42
N ALA A 189 -1.84 -5.49 -12.18
CA ALA A 189 -0.61 -4.96 -12.76
C ALA A 189 0.24 -4.29 -11.69
N LEU A 190 1.54 -4.31 -11.87
CA LEU A 190 2.46 -3.53 -11.06
C LEU A 190 3.01 -2.39 -11.90
N VAL A 191 2.83 -1.17 -11.44
CA VAL A 191 3.26 0.04 -12.13
C VAL A 191 4.44 0.65 -11.39
N HIS A 192 5.52 0.87 -12.10
CA HIS A 192 6.71 1.56 -11.60
C HIS A 192 6.62 3.05 -11.96
N ASP A 193 6.69 3.91 -10.97
CA ASP A 193 6.91 5.35 -11.12
C ASP A 193 8.40 5.62 -10.88
N GLU A 194 9.17 5.74 -11.96
CA GLU A 194 10.63 5.92 -11.89
C GLU A 194 11.01 7.25 -11.22
N GLU A 195 10.22 8.30 -11.42
CA GLU A 195 10.47 9.62 -10.84
C GLU A 195 10.38 9.60 -9.31
N LYS A 196 9.40 8.84 -8.78
CA LYS A 196 9.19 8.69 -7.34
C LYS A 196 9.85 7.45 -6.75
N SER A 197 10.46 6.60 -7.60
CA SER A 197 11.00 5.31 -7.18
C SER A 197 9.99 4.45 -6.42
N THR A 198 8.72 4.44 -6.87
CA THR A 198 7.64 3.70 -6.20
C THR A 198 7.03 2.63 -7.10
N TRP A 199 6.56 1.55 -6.48
CA TRP A 199 5.82 0.49 -7.16
C TRP A 199 4.41 0.40 -6.62
N GLY A 200 3.43 0.55 -7.50
CA GLY A 200 2.01 0.51 -7.19
C GLY A 200 1.32 -0.72 -7.76
N ALA A 201 0.69 -1.51 -6.92
CA ALA A 201 -0.16 -2.62 -7.33
C ALA A 201 -1.51 -2.09 -7.77
N VAL A 202 -1.85 -2.25 -9.06
CA VAL A 202 -3.18 -1.99 -9.58
C VAL A 202 -4.03 -3.21 -9.32
N ILE A 203 -5.03 -3.06 -8.45
CA ILE A 203 -5.89 -4.13 -7.95
C ILE A 203 -7.37 -3.76 -8.07
N PRO A 204 -8.24 -4.74 -8.41
CA PRO A 204 -9.67 -4.50 -8.58
C PRO A 204 -10.40 -4.64 -7.25
N LEU A 205 -10.69 -3.55 -6.53
CA LEU A 205 -11.57 -3.61 -5.38
C LEU A 205 -12.99 -3.99 -5.84
N SER A 206 -13.58 -4.96 -5.15
CA SER A 206 -14.96 -5.38 -5.34
C SER A 206 -15.86 -4.60 -4.37
N LEU A 207 -16.76 -3.78 -4.88
CA LEU A 207 -17.66 -2.95 -4.07
C LEU A 207 -19.05 -3.57 -3.97
N ALA A 208 -19.55 -3.71 -2.74
CA ALA A 208 -20.95 -4.02 -2.48
C ALA A 208 -21.73 -2.70 -2.40
N VAL A 209 -22.49 -2.41 -3.43
CA VAL A 209 -23.30 -1.19 -3.57
C VAL A 209 -24.76 -1.53 -3.35
N GLU A 210 -25.45 -0.79 -2.49
CA GLU A 210 -26.88 -0.98 -2.23
C GLU A 210 -27.68 -0.83 -3.53
N GLY A 211 -28.61 -1.77 -3.76
CA GLY A 211 -29.43 -1.82 -4.97
C GLY A 211 -28.78 -2.47 -6.19
N GLU A 212 -27.51 -2.84 -6.15
CA GLU A 212 -26.86 -3.60 -7.21
C GLU A 212 -26.92 -5.10 -6.90
N SER A 213 -27.24 -5.92 -7.92
CA SER A 213 -27.32 -7.37 -7.79
C SER A 213 -25.96 -8.09 -7.82
N ALA A 214 -24.92 -7.42 -8.25
CA ALA A 214 -23.56 -7.91 -8.34
C ALA A 214 -22.57 -6.85 -7.86
N PRO A 215 -21.40 -7.25 -7.32
CA PRO A 215 -20.36 -6.31 -6.95
C PRO A 215 -19.88 -5.47 -8.13
N VAL A 216 -19.58 -4.21 -7.86
CA VAL A 216 -19.04 -3.27 -8.84
C VAL A 216 -17.52 -3.17 -8.65
N THR A 217 -16.75 -3.28 -9.73
CA THR A 217 -15.28 -3.18 -9.66
C THR A 217 -14.84 -1.72 -9.61
N LEU A 218 -13.96 -1.42 -8.66
CA LEU A 218 -13.23 -0.16 -8.54
C LEU A 218 -11.74 -0.44 -8.65
N PRO A 219 -11.09 -0.17 -9.80
CA PRO A 219 -9.64 -0.30 -9.91
C PRO A 219 -8.95 0.80 -9.10
N VAL A 220 -8.05 0.39 -8.20
CA VAL A 220 -7.21 1.28 -7.39
C VAL A 220 -5.75 0.92 -7.55
N GLN A 221 -4.86 1.85 -7.31
CA GLN A 221 -3.42 1.59 -7.21
C GLN A 221 -2.99 1.75 -5.74
N LEU A 222 -2.46 0.68 -5.17
CA LEU A 222 -1.88 0.65 -3.83
C LEU A 222 -0.36 0.73 -3.94
N ILE A 223 0.24 1.80 -3.45
CA ILE A 223 1.72 1.93 -3.43
C ILE A 223 2.25 1.00 -2.33
N VAL A 224 2.94 -0.05 -2.76
CA VAL A 224 3.42 -1.14 -1.87
C VAL A 224 4.92 -1.12 -1.65
N VAL A 225 5.68 -0.46 -2.53
CA VAL A 225 7.13 -0.27 -2.41
C VAL A 225 7.44 1.20 -2.70
N GLY A 226 8.35 1.76 -1.94
CA GLY A 226 8.76 3.16 -2.04
C GLY A 226 8.06 4.05 -1.03
N VAL A 227 8.62 5.24 -0.86
CA VAL A 227 8.25 6.20 0.18
C VAL A 227 7.76 7.51 -0.41
N ALA A 228 7.11 8.33 0.40
CA ALA A 228 6.70 9.67 0.01
C ALA A 228 7.92 10.50 -0.44
N PRO A 229 7.81 11.28 -1.52
CA PRO A 229 8.83 12.25 -1.87
C PRO A 229 9.06 13.23 -0.71
N THR A 230 10.32 13.49 -0.40
CA THR A 230 10.74 14.47 0.62
C THR A 230 10.65 15.91 0.11
#